data_9582d5d4dac9b842347aec07316c7957
#
_entry.id   9582d5d4dac9b842347aec07316c7957
#
_cell.length_a   1.000
_cell.length_b   1.000
_cell.length_c   1.000
_cell.angle_alpha   90.00
_cell.angle_beta   90.00
_cell.angle_gamma   90.00
#
_symmetry.space_group_name_H-M   'P 1'
#
loop_
_entity.id
_entity.type
_entity.pdbx_description
1 polymer ?
#
loop_
_entity_poly.entity_id
_entity_poly.type
_entity_poly.pdbx_seq_one_letter_code
_entity_poly.pdbx_strand_id
1 'polypeptide(L)'
;MLKRISTQQLTLGMFVEAVEGTLSNQRFSQRHRFLLRHEELMRQLKLSGAESIIINTAKGYDAGSSARSAAVSPQPDNCPETVAAVTHAVRSAADAIAETFASAEAGGSVSLKGMATATGKISDAVQSNPAIFIGVTRLKSKDETTFVHSVSVSGLMILFGNYLGLDRGTVDLLGISGLLHDIGKVEIPSSILNKADGLNANEREIINLHPAFGRDILSRNAQMPEMVIDVCFNHHERMDGGGYPSGRAGGEISLYARIAAICDVYDAVTSVRPYKKPWTANDALTWMLRRDGHFDTQLLKKFALCISASLPRS
;
A
#
# COMPACT_ATOMS: atom_id res chain seq x y z
N MET A 1 -24.96 -5.02 14.49
CA MET A 1 -24.89 -5.25 15.95
C MET A 1 -23.59 -5.98 16.24
N LEU A 2 -22.89 -5.66 17.35
CA LEU A 2 -21.69 -6.40 17.75
C LEU A 2 -22.07 -7.61 18.60
N LYS A 3 -21.47 -8.75 18.33
CA LYS A 3 -21.71 -10.01 19.03
C LYS A 3 -20.39 -10.69 19.34
N ARG A 4 -20.21 -11.18 20.55
CA ARG A 4 -19.06 -11.99 20.97
C ARG A 4 -19.36 -13.46 20.74
N ILE A 5 -18.45 -14.16 20.09
CA ILE A 5 -18.53 -15.60 19.77
C ILE A 5 -17.23 -16.30 20.16
N SER A 6 -17.26 -17.61 20.34
CA SER A 6 -16.05 -18.42 20.46
C SER A 6 -15.37 -18.59 19.10
N THR A 7 -14.09 -18.88 19.10
CA THR A 7 -13.32 -19.17 17.88
C THR A 7 -13.89 -20.35 17.10
N GLN A 8 -14.49 -21.33 17.78
CA GLN A 8 -15.11 -22.52 17.16
C GLN A 8 -16.38 -22.16 16.36
N GLN A 9 -17.05 -21.08 16.72
CA GLN A 9 -18.28 -20.63 16.05
C GLN A 9 -18.01 -19.78 14.79
N LEU A 10 -16.72 -19.53 14.48
CA LEU A 10 -16.34 -18.81 13.27
C LEU A 10 -16.76 -19.57 12.01
N THR A 11 -17.44 -18.86 11.11
CA THR A 11 -17.77 -19.32 9.76
C THR A 11 -17.41 -18.26 8.72
N LEU A 12 -17.21 -18.69 7.49
CA LEU A 12 -16.98 -17.76 6.37
C LEU A 12 -18.16 -16.80 6.20
N GLY A 13 -17.88 -15.57 5.80
CA GLY A 13 -18.89 -14.51 5.64
C GLY A 13 -19.19 -13.73 6.92
N MET A 14 -18.60 -14.06 8.05
CA MET A 14 -18.67 -13.23 9.26
C MET A 14 -17.77 -12.01 9.16
N PHE A 15 -18.22 -10.86 9.64
CA PHE A 15 -17.39 -9.68 9.74
C PHE A 15 -16.73 -9.60 11.12
N VAL A 16 -15.41 -9.80 11.17
CA VAL A 16 -14.63 -9.74 12.41
C VAL A 16 -14.31 -8.29 12.73
N GLU A 17 -14.73 -7.83 13.92
CA GLU A 17 -14.40 -6.48 14.45
C GLU A 17 -13.18 -6.52 15.39
N ALA A 18 -13.05 -7.57 16.21
CA ALA A 18 -11.92 -7.74 17.12
C ALA A 18 -11.67 -9.20 17.47
N VAL A 19 -10.43 -9.50 17.84
CA VAL A 19 -9.99 -10.78 18.39
C VAL A 19 -9.53 -10.52 19.83
N GLU A 20 -10.02 -11.30 20.79
CA GLU A 20 -9.71 -11.17 22.20
C GLU A 20 -9.09 -12.45 22.73
N GLY A 21 -8.11 -12.33 23.63
CA GLY A 21 -7.45 -13.46 24.26
C GLY A 21 -6.55 -13.05 25.41
N THR A 22 -5.86 -14.02 25.98
CA THR A 22 -4.87 -13.82 27.04
C THR A 22 -3.50 -14.27 26.55
N LEU A 23 -2.52 -13.39 26.59
CA LEU A 23 -1.12 -13.70 26.28
C LEU A 23 -0.28 -13.39 27.54
N SER A 24 0.47 -14.36 28.07
CA SER A 24 1.34 -14.18 29.25
C SER A 24 0.63 -13.49 30.42
N ASN A 25 -0.59 -13.93 30.80
CA ASN A 25 -1.43 -13.38 31.86
C ASN A 25 -1.98 -11.94 31.63
N GLN A 26 -1.83 -11.37 30.45
CA GLN A 26 -2.46 -10.09 30.08
C GLN A 26 -3.55 -10.31 29.04
N ARG A 27 -4.75 -9.77 29.31
CA ARG A 27 -5.83 -9.76 28.33
C ARG A 27 -5.49 -8.79 27.22
N PHE A 28 -5.63 -9.22 25.97
CA PHE A 28 -5.54 -8.36 24.80
C PHE A 28 -6.87 -8.33 24.06
N SER A 29 -7.17 -7.19 23.45
CA SER A 29 -8.24 -7.05 22.47
C SER A 29 -7.65 -6.30 21.27
N GLN A 30 -7.49 -7.00 20.15
CA GLN A 30 -7.04 -6.39 18.90
C GLN A 30 -8.24 -6.16 17.98
N ARG A 31 -8.45 -4.92 17.57
CA ARG A 31 -9.47 -4.59 16.58
C ARG A 31 -8.99 -4.96 15.19
N HIS A 32 -9.73 -5.89 14.56
CA HIS A 32 -9.51 -6.31 13.18
C HIS A 32 -10.84 -6.13 12.43
N ARG A 33 -10.91 -5.19 11.49
CA ARG A 33 -12.16 -4.93 10.76
C ARG A 33 -12.10 -5.54 9.37
N PHE A 34 -12.47 -6.82 9.25
CA PHE A 34 -12.48 -7.52 7.96
C PHE A 34 -13.61 -8.55 7.86
N LEU A 35 -14.05 -8.79 6.62
CA LEU A 35 -14.96 -9.87 6.31
C LEU A 35 -14.17 -11.18 6.16
N LEU A 36 -14.52 -12.20 6.93
CA LEU A 36 -13.84 -13.49 6.92
C LEU A 36 -14.22 -14.28 5.66
N ARG A 37 -13.38 -14.22 4.64
CA ARG A 37 -13.62 -14.83 3.32
C ARG A 37 -12.80 -16.09 3.05
N HIS A 38 -11.76 -16.38 3.84
CA HIS A 38 -10.80 -17.42 3.58
C HIS A 38 -10.78 -18.47 4.68
N GLU A 39 -10.92 -19.76 4.28
CA GLU A 39 -10.93 -20.90 5.22
C GLU A 39 -9.66 -20.98 6.05
N GLU A 40 -8.51 -20.72 5.45
CA GLU A 40 -7.23 -20.78 6.15
C GLU A 40 -7.11 -19.67 7.21
N LEU A 41 -7.55 -18.46 6.93
CA LEU A 41 -7.60 -17.39 7.94
C LEU A 41 -8.56 -17.79 9.09
N MET A 42 -9.69 -18.40 8.75
CA MET A 42 -10.59 -18.97 9.74
C MET A 42 -9.90 -20.06 10.57
N ARG A 43 -9.15 -20.95 9.94
CA ARG A 43 -8.38 -22.01 10.61
C ARG A 43 -7.31 -21.41 11.53
N GLN A 44 -6.57 -20.42 11.06
CA GLN A 44 -5.56 -19.72 11.87
C GLN A 44 -6.18 -19.00 13.08
N LEU A 45 -7.32 -18.33 12.90
CA LEU A 45 -8.05 -17.72 14.00
C LEU A 45 -8.53 -18.75 15.03
N LYS A 46 -8.98 -19.94 14.56
CA LYS A 46 -9.34 -21.06 15.44
C LYS A 46 -8.15 -21.63 16.21
N LEU A 47 -6.95 -21.57 15.63
CA LEU A 47 -5.71 -22.07 16.23
C LEU A 47 -4.91 -21.00 16.99
N SER A 48 -5.33 -19.73 16.91
CA SER A 48 -4.57 -18.60 17.44
C SER A 48 -4.51 -18.51 18.98
N GLY A 49 -5.20 -19.38 19.69
CA GLY A 49 -5.34 -19.30 21.15
C GLY A 49 -6.24 -18.13 21.62
N ALA A 50 -6.94 -17.46 20.71
CA ALA A 50 -7.91 -16.45 21.07
C ALA A 50 -9.09 -17.05 21.84
N GLU A 51 -9.53 -16.40 22.90
CA GLU A 51 -10.65 -16.84 23.75
C GLU A 51 -12.01 -16.51 23.12
N SER A 52 -12.09 -15.36 22.47
CA SER A 52 -13.31 -14.88 21.82
C SER A 52 -13.04 -13.98 20.63
N ILE A 53 -14.06 -13.86 19.77
CA ILE A 53 -14.05 -12.98 18.60
C ILE A 53 -15.31 -12.12 18.63
N ILE A 54 -15.13 -10.82 18.41
CA ILE A 54 -16.25 -9.90 18.24
C ILE A 54 -16.56 -9.81 16.75
N ILE A 55 -17.77 -10.18 16.38
CA ILE A 55 -18.30 -10.06 15.02
C ILE A 55 -19.33 -8.94 14.91
N ASN A 56 -19.47 -8.38 13.71
CA ASN A 56 -20.50 -7.38 13.40
C ASN A 56 -21.54 -7.99 12.46
N THR A 57 -22.69 -8.36 13.03
CA THR A 57 -23.78 -9.01 12.30
C THR A 57 -24.52 -8.09 11.32
N ALA A 58 -24.30 -6.78 11.38
CA ALA A 58 -24.81 -5.84 10.38
C ALA A 58 -23.93 -5.78 9.10
N LYS A 59 -22.69 -6.30 9.18
CA LYS A 59 -21.72 -6.28 8.09
C LYS A 59 -21.34 -7.68 7.57
N GLY A 60 -21.83 -8.75 8.21
CA GLY A 60 -21.56 -10.14 7.86
C GLY A 60 -22.54 -11.10 8.53
N TYR A 61 -22.34 -12.41 8.33
CA TYR A 61 -23.22 -13.43 8.88
C TYR A 61 -23.16 -13.49 10.40
N ASP A 62 -24.29 -13.95 11.02
CA ASP A 62 -24.38 -14.22 12.46
C ASP A 62 -23.98 -15.68 12.78
N ALA A 63 -23.52 -15.91 14.01
CA ALA A 63 -23.25 -17.25 14.52
C ALA A 63 -24.58 -18.04 14.65
N GLY A 64 -24.69 -19.16 13.93
CA GLY A 64 -25.88 -20.01 13.93
C GLY A 64 -26.82 -19.81 12.74
N SER A 65 -26.57 -18.89 11.82
CA SER A 65 -27.23 -18.91 10.52
C SER A 65 -26.61 -20.03 9.69
N SER A 66 -27.27 -21.20 9.67
CA SER A 66 -26.95 -22.23 8.68
C SER A 66 -27.03 -21.58 7.31
N ALA A 67 -25.95 -21.66 6.54
CA ALA A 67 -25.92 -21.26 5.14
C ALA A 67 -26.99 -22.05 4.39
N ARG A 68 -28.24 -21.54 4.35
CA ARG A 68 -29.10 -21.86 3.23
C ARG A 68 -28.44 -21.24 2.03
N SER A 69 -27.91 -22.12 1.22
CA SER A 69 -27.49 -21.96 -0.14
C SER A 69 -28.37 -20.95 -0.89
N ALA A 70 -28.13 -19.66 -0.71
CA ALA A 70 -28.17 -18.76 -1.81
C ALA A 70 -26.77 -18.90 -2.39
N ALA A 71 -26.67 -19.65 -3.46
CA ALA A 71 -25.46 -19.74 -4.28
C ALA A 71 -25.09 -18.33 -4.76
N VAL A 72 -24.37 -17.59 -3.91
CA VAL A 72 -23.35 -16.72 -4.40
C VAL A 72 -22.26 -17.69 -4.81
N SER A 73 -22.32 -18.12 -6.06
CA SER A 73 -21.20 -18.76 -6.73
C SER A 73 -19.96 -18.00 -6.33
N PRO A 74 -18.87 -18.64 -5.86
CA PRO A 74 -17.58 -18.00 -5.87
C PRO A 74 -17.33 -17.69 -7.34
N GLN A 75 -17.63 -16.46 -7.76
CA GLN A 75 -17.09 -16.00 -9.03
C GLN A 75 -15.58 -16.12 -8.85
N PRO A 76 -14.90 -16.82 -9.77
CA PRO A 76 -13.46 -16.84 -9.77
C PRO A 76 -13.03 -15.38 -9.79
N ASP A 77 -12.21 -14.97 -8.82
CA ASP A 77 -11.73 -13.61 -8.61
C ASP A 77 -10.95 -13.01 -9.81
N ASN A 78 -10.86 -13.74 -10.91
CA ASN A 78 -10.23 -13.41 -12.19
C ASN A 78 -11.23 -13.31 -13.35
N CYS A 79 -12.45 -12.80 -13.12
CA CYS A 79 -13.34 -12.49 -14.24
C CYS A 79 -12.60 -11.53 -15.18
N PRO A 80 -12.55 -11.79 -16.52
CA PRO A 80 -11.90 -10.92 -17.49
C PRO A 80 -12.37 -9.47 -17.41
N GLU A 81 -13.63 -9.24 -17.05
CA GLU A 81 -14.22 -7.93 -16.85
C GLU A 81 -13.59 -7.18 -15.66
N THR A 82 -13.35 -7.87 -14.54
CA THR A 82 -12.68 -7.27 -13.38
C THR A 82 -11.22 -6.92 -13.70
N VAL A 83 -10.51 -7.81 -14.38
CA VAL A 83 -9.13 -7.53 -14.85
C VAL A 83 -9.10 -6.33 -15.78
N ALA A 84 -10.03 -6.24 -16.73
CA ALA A 84 -10.14 -5.12 -17.66
C ALA A 84 -10.45 -3.80 -16.92
N ALA A 85 -11.39 -3.80 -15.98
CA ALA A 85 -11.75 -2.63 -15.19
C ALA A 85 -10.58 -2.13 -14.34
N VAL A 86 -9.87 -3.02 -13.64
CA VAL A 86 -8.68 -2.67 -12.86
C VAL A 86 -7.56 -2.14 -13.76
N THR A 87 -7.32 -2.79 -14.90
CA THR A 87 -6.31 -2.35 -15.88
C THR A 87 -6.63 -0.95 -16.41
N HIS A 88 -7.90 -0.67 -16.72
CA HIS A 88 -8.34 0.65 -17.15
C HIS A 88 -8.13 1.71 -16.05
N ALA A 89 -8.48 1.40 -14.80
CA ALA A 89 -8.26 2.30 -13.66
C ALA A 89 -6.77 2.63 -13.45
N VAL A 90 -5.90 1.63 -13.53
CA VAL A 90 -4.44 1.79 -13.42
C VAL A 90 -3.91 2.68 -14.55
N ARG A 91 -4.29 2.43 -15.81
CA ARG A 91 -3.88 3.26 -16.95
C ARG A 91 -4.36 4.69 -16.81
N SER A 92 -5.66 4.89 -16.54
CA SER A 92 -6.22 6.24 -16.37
C SER A 92 -5.55 7.02 -15.23
N ALA A 93 -5.15 6.35 -14.15
CA ALA A 93 -4.38 6.99 -13.07
C ALA A 93 -2.95 7.32 -13.53
N ALA A 94 -2.29 6.42 -14.26
CA ALA A 94 -0.94 6.65 -14.80
C ALA A 94 -0.90 7.83 -15.77
N ASP A 95 -1.92 7.96 -16.67
CA ASP A 95 -2.06 9.09 -17.58
C ASP A 95 -2.21 10.41 -16.81
N ALA A 96 -3.07 10.44 -15.79
CA ALA A 96 -3.27 11.63 -14.94
C ALA A 96 -1.99 12.05 -14.21
N ILE A 97 -1.16 11.08 -13.78
CA ILE A 97 0.14 11.37 -13.18
C ILE A 97 1.11 11.90 -14.23
N ALA A 98 1.16 11.30 -15.41
CA ALA A 98 2.02 11.76 -16.51
C ALA A 98 1.74 13.23 -16.87
N GLU A 99 0.48 13.60 -17.00
CA GLU A 99 0.05 14.99 -17.23
C GLU A 99 0.47 15.90 -16.07
N THR A 100 0.34 15.43 -14.82
CA THR A 100 0.72 16.19 -13.63
C THR A 100 2.23 16.44 -13.57
N PHE A 101 3.03 15.42 -13.89
CA PHE A 101 4.49 15.53 -13.94
C PHE A 101 4.95 16.45 -15.04
N ALA A 102 4.37 16.33 -16.26
CA ALA A 102 4.66 17.24 -17.37
C ALA A 102 4.28 18.71 -17.04
N SER A 103 3.15 18.92 -16.36
CA SER A 103 2.78 20.26 -15.88
C SER A 103 3.77 20.80 -14.87
N ALA A 104 4.23 19.97 -13.92
CA ALA A 104 5.20 20.36 -12.90
C ALA A 104 6.57 20.69 -13.52
N GLU A 105 7.04 19.90 -14.50
CA GLU A 105 8.26 20.13 -15.29
C GLU A 105 8.20 21.48 -16.02
N ALA A 106 7.04 21.86 -16.53
CA ALA A 106 6.80 23.15 -17.15
C ALA A 106 6.62 24.32 -16.13
N GLY A 107 6.82 24.07 -14.84
CA GLY A 107 6.68 25.07 -13.78
C GLY A 107 5.24 25.29 -13.28
N GLY A 108 4.28 24.49 -13.73
CA GLY A 108 2.89 24.54 -13.30
C GLY A 108 2.68 24.00 -11.88
N SER A 109 1.50 24.25 -11.31
CA SER A 109 1.14 23.73 -9.99
C SER A 109 0.44 22.37 -10.10
N VAL A 110 0.66 21.51 -9.09
CA VAL A 110 0.01 20.19 -9.00
C VAL A 110 -1.47 20.34 -8.65
N SER A 111 -2.36 19.77 -9.45
CA SER A 111 -3.80 19.76 -9.22
C SER A 111 -4.20 18.75 -8.15
N LEU A 112 -4.50 19.21 -6.94
CA LEU A 112 -4.99 18.36 -5.86
C LEU A 112 -6.30 17.65 -6.26
N LYS A 113 -7.22 18.33 -6.95
CA LYS A 113 -8.48 17.75 -7.44
C LYS A 113 -8.24 16.61 -8.43
N GLY A 114 -7.29 16.77 -9.35
CA GLY A 114 -6.90 15.73 -10.31
C GLY A 114 -6.36 14.49 -9.58
N MET A 115 -5.48 14.70 -8.61
CA MET A 115 -4.89 13.62 -7.81
C MET A 115 -5.93 12.90 -6.93
N ALA A 116 -6.85 13.62 -6.32
CA ALA A 116 -7.95 13.04 -5.56
C ALA A 116 -8.85 12.15 -6.46
N THR A 117 -9.14 12.59 -7.69
CA THR A 117 -9.91 11.79 -8.65
C THR A 117 -9.17 10.50 -9.05
N ALA A 118 -7.86 10.59 -9.35
CA ALA A 118 -7.04 9.42 -9.66
C ALA A 118 -6.97 8.45 -8.47
N THR A 119 -6.76 8.97 -7.25
CA THR A 119 -6.75 8.19 -6.01
C THR A 119 -8.08 7.47 -5.78
N GLY A 120 -9.22 8.11 -6.03
CA GLY A 120 -10.53 7.49 -5.94
C GLY A 120 -10.65 6.25 -6.83
N LYS A 121 -10.24 6.34 -8.10
CA LYS A 121 -10.24 5.19 -9.04
C LYS A 121 -9.31 4.06 -8.56
N ILE A 122 -8.15 4.39 -8.00
CA ILE A 122 -7.23 3.40 -7.44
C ILE A 122 -7.86 2.74 -6.20
N SER A 123 -8.48 3.52 -5.32
CA SER A 123 -9.15 3.01 -4.12
C SER A 123 -10.26 2.01 -4.48
N ASP A 124 -11.09 2.34 -5.47
CA ASP A 124 -12.14 1.44 -5.96
C ASP A 124 -11.56 0.15 -6.56
N ALA A 125 -10.47 0.25 -7.33
CA ALA A 125 -9.79 -0.91 -7.91
C ALA A 125 -9.17 -1.81 -6.82
N VAL A 126 -8.51 -1.22 -5.82
CA VAL A 126 -7.93 -1.95 -4.68
C VAL A 126 -9.02 -2.60 -3.83
N GLN A 127 -10.14 -1.93 -3.60
CA GLN A 127 -11.26 -2.47 -2.82
C GLN A 127 -11.99 -3.59 -3.57
N SER A 128 -12.11 -3.50 -4.90
CA SER A 128 -12.77 -4.52 -5.71
C SER A 128 -11.97 -5.83 -5.73
N ASN A 129 -10.67 -5.76 -5.99
CA ASN A 129 -9.79 -6.93 -5.97
C ASN A 129 -8.31 -6.55 -5.78
N PRO A 130 -7.79 -6.59 -4.54
CA PRO A 130 -6.39 -6.25 -4.24
C PRO A 130 -5.39 -7.11 -5.00
N ALA A 131 -5.68 -8.42 -5.20
CA ALA A 131 -4.78 -9.34 -5.88
C ALA A 131 -4.62 -8.99 -7.35
N ILE A 132 -5.73 -8.69 -8.04
CA ILE A 132 -5.70 -8.24 -9.45
C ILE A 132 -4.97 -6.91 -9.56
N PHE A 133 -5.26 -5.95 -8.67
CA PHE A 133 -4.57 -4.66 -8.67
C PHE A 133 -3.05 -4.82 -8.57
N ILE A 134 -2.57 -5.59 -7.56
CA ILE A 134 -1.15 -5.89 -7.37
C ILE A 134 -0.58 -6.63 -8.59
N GLY A 135 -1.33 -7.57 -9.17
CA GLY A 135 -0.91 -8.30 -10.37
C GLY A 135 -0.74 -7.39 -11.58
N VAL A 136 -1.71 -6.54 -11.85
CA VAL A 136 -1.69 -5.58 -12.98
C VAL A 136 -0.54 -4.56 -12.84
N THR A 137 -0.37 -3.98 -11.65
CA THR A 137 0.69 -2.97 -11.42
C THR A 137 2.10 -3.56 -11.45
N ARG A 138 2.28 -4.86 -11.21
CA ARG A 138 3.58 -5.54 -11.34
C ARG A 138 4.00 -5.79 -12.79
N LEU A 139 3.06 -5.93 -13.73
CA LEU A 139 3.31 -6.20 -15.14
C LEU A 139 3.56 -4.88 -15.90
N LYS A 140 4.59 -4.13 -15.49
CA LYS A 140 4.97 -2.85 -16.11
C LYS A 140 5.66 -3.09 -17.47
N SER A 141 5.24 -2.36 -18.51
CA SER A 141 6.03 -2.25 -19.74
C SER A 141 7.23 -1.31 -19.52
N LYS A 142 8.24 -1.40 -20.42
CA LYS A 142 9.51 -0.65 -20.25
C LYS A 142 9.31 0.86 -20.22
N ASP A 143 8.32 1.37 -20.96
CA ASP A 143 8.07 2.80 -21.12
C ASP A 143 7.10 3.38 -20.07
N GLU A 144 6.33 2.53 -19.36
CA GLU A 144 5.33 2.92 -18.36
C GLU A 144 5.85 2.82 -16.91
N THR A 145 7.14 2.51 -16.69
CA THR A 145 7.65 2.08 -15.38
C THR A 145 7.47 3.11 -14.27
N THR A 146 7.68 4.40 -14.54
CA THR A 146 7.66 5.44 -13.48
C THR A 146 6.24 5.73 -12.99
N PHE A 147 5.29 5.95 -13.89
CA PHE A 147 3.93 6.34 -13.51
C PHE A 147 3.12 5.17 -12.96
N VAL A 148 3.27 3.96 -13.54
CA VAL A 148 2.68 2.75 -12.98
C VAL A 148 3.28 2.40 -11.62
N HIS A 149 4.54 2.73 -11.36
CA HIS A 149 5.14 2.62 -10.03
C HIS A 149 4.42 3.51 -9.02
N SER A 150 4.21 4.78 -9.34
CA SER A 150 3.47 5.71 -8.46
C SER A 150 2.03 5.23 -8.21
N VAL A 151 1.33 4.69 -9.24
CA VAL A 151 0.00 4.06 -9.06
C VAL A 151 0.08 2.86 -8.12
N SER A 152 1.10 2.01 -8.29
CA SER A 152 1.29 0.83 -7.45
C SER A 152 1.54 1.20 -6.00
N VAL A 153 2.46 2.15 -5.74
CA VAL A 153 2.76 2.66 -4.39
C VAL A 153 1.51 3.27 -3.76
N SER A 154 0.76 4.09 -4.50
CA SER A 154 -0.52 4.65 -4.06
C SER A 154 -1.50 3.56 -3.61
N GLY A 155 -1.72 2.55 -4.45
CA GLY A 155 -2.62 1.45 -4.12
C GLY A 155 -2.15 0.60 -2.94
N LEU A 156 -0.84 0.37 -2.80
CA LEU A 156 -0.26 -0.32 -1.64
C LEU A 156 -0.43 0.50 -0.36
N MET A 157 -0.26 1.82 -0.41
CA MET A 157 -0.48 2.71 0.73
C MET A 157 -1.95 2.77 1.13
N ILE A 158 -2.89 2.80 0.18
CA ILE A 158 -4.33 2.71 0.42
C ILE A 158 -4.69 1.38 1.06
N LEU A 159 -4.22 0.27 0.49
CA LEU A 159 -4.44 -1.07 1.00
C LEU A 159 -3.95 -1.21 2.44
N PHE A 160 -2.74 -0.75 2.70
CA PHE A 160 -2.12 -0.84 4.01
C PHE A 160 -2.74 0.12 5.02
N GLY A 161 -3.10 1.34 4.63
CA GLY A 161 -3.84 2.29 5.46
C GLY A 161 -5.19 1.74 5.93
N ASN A 162 -5.94 1.11 5.01
CA ASN A 162 -7.19 0.41 5.34
C ASN A 162 -6.95 -0.78 6.30
N TYR A 163 -5.89 -1.56 6.08
CA TYR A 163 -5.51 -2.67 6.96
C TYR A 163 -5.16 -2.20 8.38
N LEU A 164 -4.49 -1.06 8.50
CA LEU A 164 -4.17 -0.43 9.79
C LEU A 164 -5.40 0.18 10.48
N GLY A 165 -6.53 0.31 9.79
CA GLY A 165 -7.76 0.90 10.31
C GLY A 165 -7.72 2.41 10.41
N LEU A 166 -6.91 3.07 9.57
CA LEU A 166 -6.88 4.52 9.47
C LEU A 166 -8.22 5.04 8.92
N ASP A 167 -8.56 6.27 9.26
CA ASP A 167 -9.78 6.91 8.75
C ASP A 167 -9.69 7.17 7.23
N ARG A 168 -10.86 7.32 6.59
CA ARG A 168 -10.93 7.46 5.13
C ARG A 168 -10.15 8.66 4.61
N GLY A 169 -10.22 9.80 5.28
CA GLY A 169 -9.51 11.01 4.85
C GLY A 169 -7.99 10.81 4.85
N THR A 170 -7.47 10.16 5.89
CA THR A 170 -6.06 9.77 5.99
C THR A 170 -5.68 8.77 4.88
N VAL A 171 -6.52 7.78 4.59
CA VAL A 171 -6.26 6.80 3.51
C VAL A 171 -6.28 7.47 2.14
N ASP A 172 -7.19 8.40 1.89
CA ASP A 172 -7.23 9.16 0.63
C ASP A 172 -5.95 10.01 0.47
N LEU A 173 -5.47 10.65 1.55
CA LEU A 173 -4.19 11.38 1.54
C LEU A 173 -2.97 10.46 1.35
N LEU A 174 -2.97 9.25 1.92
CA LEU A 174 -1.94 8.24 1.64
C LEU A 174 -1.90 7.88 0.16
N GLY A 175 -3.05 7.73 -0.47
CA GLY A 175 -3.14 7.47 -1.91
C GLY A 175 -2.54 8.60 -2.73
N ILE A 176 -2.90 9.86 -2.44
CA ILE A 176 -2.33 11.05 -3.11
C ILE A 176 -0.82 11.11 -2.88
N SER A 177 -0.36 10.84 -1.65
CA SER A 177 1.06 10.84 -1.31
C SER A 177 1.84 9.82 -2.13
N GLY A 178 1.30 8.59 -2.29
CA GLY A 178 1.91 7.55 -3.11
C GLY A 178 1.97 7.92 -4.60
N LEU A 179 0.98 8.67 -5.13
CA LEU A 179 1.02 9.17 -6.50
C LEU A 179 2.14 10.21 -6.70
N LEU A 180 2.41 11.03 -5.71
CA LEU A 180 3.27 12.20 -5.83
C LEU A 180 4.63 12.06 -5.14
N HIS A 181 4.94 10.91 -4.49
CA HIS A 181 6.18 10.76 -3.73
C HIS A 181 7.45 11.04 -4.54
N ASP A 182 7.41 10.71 -5.82
CA ASP A 182 8.53 10.79 -6.76
C ASP A 182 8.47 12.01 -7.70
N ILE A 183 7.55 12.98 -7.50
CA ILE A 183 7.34 14.08 -8.44
C ILE A 183 8.60 14.91 -8.68
N GLY A 184 9.49 15.02 -7.71
CA GLY A 184 10.74 15.76 -7.85
C GLY A 184 11.73 15.15 -8.86
N LYS A 185 11.48 13.94 -9.36
CA LYS A 185 12.28 13.34 -10.45
C LYS A 185 12.21 14.13 -11.74
N VAL A 186 11.21 14.99 -11.92
CA VAL A 186 11.13 15.89 -13.10
C VAL A 186 12.28 16.89 -13.16
N GLU A 187 12.88 17.23 -12.02
CA GLU A 187 14.05 18.12 -11.94
C GLU A 187 15.40 17.38 -12.12
N ILE A 188 15.38 16.04 -12.22
CA ILE A 188 16.60 15.23 -12.41
C ILE A 188 16.92 15.17 -13.90
N PRO A 189 18.17 15.46 -14.33
CA PRO A 189 18.55 15.35 -15.73
C PRO A 189 18.26 13.96 -16.30
N SER A 190 17.59 13.91 -17.46
CA SER A 190 17.19 12.66 -18.11
C SER A 190 18.37 11.75 -18.43
N SER A 191 19.56 12.32 -18.67
CA SER A 191 20.82 11.59 -18.86
C SER A 191 21.25 10.78 -17.63
N ILE A 192 20.87 11.21 -16.44
CA ILE A 192 21.14 10.51 -15.17
C ILE A 192 19.99 9.55 -14.88
N LEU A 193 18.74 10.01 -15.00
CA LEU A 193 17.54 9.24 -14.66
C LEU A 193 17.40 7.98 -15.54
N ASN A 194 17.70 8.08 -16.84
CA ASN A 194 17.57 7.00 -17.83
C ASN A 194 18.88 6.26 -18.11
N LYS A 195 19.92 6.47 -17.30
CA LYS A 195 21.21 5.81 -17.50
C LYS A 195 21.08 4.29 -17.36
N ALA A 196 21.52 3.56 -18.38
CA ALA A 196 21.46 2.10 -18.39
C ALA A 196 22.55 1.47 -17.51
N ASP A 197 23.70 2.13 -17.41
CA ASP A 197 24.82 1.71 -16.58
C ASP A 197 24.62 2.15 -15.12
N GLY A 198 25.35 1.54 -14.20
CA GLY A 198 25.31 1.92 -12.80
C GLY A 198 25.65 3.40 -12.56
N LEU A 199 24.95 4.03 -11.62
CA LEU A 199 25.21 5.42 -11.22
C LEU A 199 26.53 5.54 -10.47
N ASN A 200 27.35 6.56 -10.82
CA ASN A 200 28.48 6.94 -10.00
C ASN A 200 28.05 7.70 -8.73
N ALA A 201 28.98 8.05 -7.84
CA ALA A 201 28.68 8.70 -6.57
C ALA A 201 27.95 10.05 -6.76
N ASN A 202 28.45 10.91 -7.64
CA ASN A 202 27.86 12.22 -7.90
C ASN A 202 26.47 12.13 -8.52
N GLU A 203 26.26 11.20 -9.47
CA GLU A 203 24.95 10.97 -10.07
C GLU A 203 23.94 10.47 -9.04
N ARG A 204 24.39 9.66 -8.09
CA ARG A 204 23.56 9.19 -6.98
C ARG A 204 23.18 10.34 -6.04
N GLU A 205 24.09 11.23 -5.72
CA GLU A 205 23.81 12.43 -4.95
C GLU A 205 22.75 13.32 -5.64
N ILE A 206 22.84 13.48 -6.96
CA ILE A 206 21.85 14.25 -7.73
C ILE A 206 20.48 13.58 -7.65
N ILE A 207 20.38 12.26 -7.83
CA ILE A 207 19.10 11.55 -7.71
C ILE A 207 18.53 11.68 -6.29
N ASN A 208 19.37 11.64 -5.26
CA ASN A 208 18.94 11.77 -3.86
C ASN A 208 18.35 13.15 -3.52
N LEU A 209 18.42 14.12 -4.43
CA LEU A 209 17.78 15.44 -4.27
C LEU A 209 16.29 15.42 -4.65
N HIS A 210 15.78 14.37 -5.35
CA HIS A 210 14.38 14.38 -5.80
C HIS A 210 13.35 14.57 -4.67
N PRO A 211 13.54 14.09 -3.42
CA PRO A 211 12.59 14.39 -2.35
C PRO A 211 12.54 15.87 -2.01
N ALA A 212 13.69 16.57 -2.04
CA ALA A 212 13.77 18.00 -1.80
C ALA A 212 13.11 18.79 -2.95
N PHE A 213 13.39 18.43 -4.19
CA PHE A 213 12.74 19.02 -5.36
C PHE A 213 11.22 18.78 -5.33
N GLY A 214 10.79 17.56 -4.97
CA GLY A 214 9.38 17.24 -4.85
C GLY A 214 8.67 18.08 -3.79
N ARG A 215 9.26 18.25 -2.61
CA ARG A 215 8.75 19.16 -1.59
C ARG A 215 8.58 20.57 -2.14
N ASP A 216 9.58 21.09 -2.84
CA ASP A 216 9.56 22.46 -3.37
C ASP A 216 8.49 22.61 -4.46
N ILE A 217 8.30 21.60 -5.32
CA ILE A 217 7.22 21.58 -6.32
C ILE A 217 5.85 21.58 -5.65
N LEU A 218 5.63 20.68 -4.68
CA LEU A 218 4.34 20.52 -3.99
C LEU A 218 3.99 21.77 -3.17
N SER A 219 4.98 22.42 -2.55
CA SER A 219 4.80 23.64 -1.75
C SER A 219 4.38 24.86 -2.57
N ARG A 220 4.49 24.82 -3.91
CA ARG A 220 3.94 25.88 -4.79
C ARG A 220 2.40 25.94 -4.74
N ASN A 221 1.73 24.85 -4.36
CA ASN A 221 0.29 24.84 -4.12
C ASN A 221 0.01 25.01 -2.62
N ALA A 222 -0.44 26.20 -2.21
CA ALA A 222 -0.75 26.51 -0.81
C ALA A 222 -1.87 25.62 -0.19
N GLN A 223 -2.64 24.90 -1.01
CA GLN A 223 -3.67 23.96 -0.56
C GLN A 223 -3.15 22.52 -0.45
N MET A 224 -1.88 22.24 -0.80
CA MET A 224 -1.32 20.90 -0.71
C MET A 224 -1.26 20.47 0.76
N PRO A 225 -1.87 19.31 1.11
CA PRO A 225 -1.83 18.83 2.49
C PRO A 225 -0.40 18.58 2.96
N GLU A 226 -0.09 18.98 4.18
CA GLU A 226 1.24 18.82 4.77
C GLU A 226 1.72 17.36 4.78
N MET A 227 0.80 16.44 5.00
CA MET A 227 1.08 14.99 4.93
C MET A 227 1.64 14.55 3.57
N VAL A 228 1.12 15.11 2.46
CA VAL A 228 1.60 14.77 1.11
C VAL A 228 3.02 15.29 0.89
N ILE A 229 3.29 16.51 1.36
CA ILE A 229 4.61 17.12 1.31
C ILE A 229 5.60 16.36 2.20
N ASP A 230 5.18 15.98 3.41
CA ASP A 230 6.00 15.19 4.34
C ASP A 230 6.39 13.83 3.77
N VAL A 231 5.44 13.09 3.21
CA VAL A 231 5.71 11.80 2.57
C VAL A 231 6.65 11.96 1.39
N CYS A 232 6.42 12.93 0.52
CA CYS A 232 7.29 13.18 -0.63
C CYS A 232 8.73 13.48 -0.19
N PHE A 233 8.90 14.27 0.87
CA PHE A 233 10.23 14.66 1.35
C PHE A 233 10.94 13.55 2.12
N ASN A 234 10.21 12.70 2.88
CA ASN A 234 10.80 11.79 3.86
C ASN A 234 10.68 10.28 3.51
N HIS A 235 10.14 9.89 2.33
CA HIS A 235 9.93 8.46 1.99
C HIS A 235 11.21 7.65 1.82
N HIS A 236 12.36 8.29 1.73
CA HIS A 236 13.67 7.65 1.71
C HIS A 236 14.45 7.76 3.03
N GLU A 237 13.83 8.31 4.07
CA GLU A 237 14.41 8.27 5.40
C GLU A 237 14.35 6.84 5.97
N ARG A 238 15.30 6.54 6.87
CA ARG A 238 15.45 5.21 7.45
C ARG A 238 15.41 5.29 8.97
N MET A 239 14.90 4.26 9.61
CA MET A 239 14.79 4.21 11.07
C MET A 239 16.13 4.36 11.78
N ASP A 240 17.25 3.98 11.13
CA ASP A 240 18.62 4.10 11.65
C ASP A 240 19.30 5.46 11.36
N GLY A 241 18.60 6.40 10.71
CA GLY A 241 19.16 7.69 10.31
C GLY A 241 20.09 7.64 9.09
N GLY A 242 20.29 6.48 8.48
CA GLY A 242 21.09 6.31 7.28
C GLY A 242 20.35 6.63 5.98
N GLY A 243 19.17 7.26 6.07
CA GLY A 243 18.37 7.70 4.94
C GLY A 243 18.74 9.08 4.41
N TYR A 244 17.92 9.60 3.53
CA TYR A 244 18.03 10.95 2.96
C TYR A 244 16.64 11.54 2.76
N PRO A 245 16.48 12.86 2.62
CA PRO A 245 17.52 13.90 2.48
C PRO A 245 18.05 14.46 3.81
N SER A 246 17.38 14.23 4.95
CA SER A 246 17.70 14.90 6.22
C SER A 246 18.43 13.98 7.21
N GLY A 247 18.48 12.66 7.01
CA GLY A 247 19.02 11.69 7.94
C GLY A 247 18.19 11.57 9.23
N ARG A 248 16.88 11.75 9.14
CA ARG A 248 15.96 11.57 10.27
C ARG A 248 15.93 10.12 10.73
N ALA A 249 15.77 9.91 12.04
CA ALA A 249 15.77 8.58 12.64
C ALA A 249 14.55 8.33 13.53
N GLY A 250 14.13 7.08 13.60
CA GLY A 250 13.12 6.63 14.56
C GLY A 250 11.83 7.44 14.54
N GLY A 251 11.49 8.04 15.67
CA GLY A 251 10.26 8.82 15.86
C GLY A 251 10.21 10.16 15.15
N GLU A 252 11.32 10.66 14.60
CA GLU A 252 11.36 11.88 13.79
C GLU A 252 10.75 11.68 12.41
N ILE A 253 10.64 10.42 11.95
CA ILE A 253 10.00 10.07 10.69
C ILE A 253 8.51 9.83 10.96
N SER A 254 7.64 10.55 10.26
CA SER A 254 6.20 10.39 10.41
C SER A 254 5.74 8.96 10.13
N LEU A 255 4.60 8.56 10.69
CA LEU A 255 3.98 7.27 10.39
C LEU A 255 3.77 7.10 8.87
N TYR A 256 3.37 8.15 8.20
CA TYR A 256 3.00 8.14 6.78
C TYR A 256 4.23 7.98 5.87
N ALA A 257 5.33 8.64 6.20
CA ALA A 257 6.60 8.46 5.50
C ALA A 257 7.17 7.03 5.72
N ARG A 258 7.03 6.45 6.93
CA ARG A 258 7.40 5.05 7.19
C ARG A 258 6.54 4.05 6.41
N ILE A 259 5.24 4.33 6.24
CA ILE A 259 4.34 3.54 5.37
C ILE A 259 4.81 3.63 3.93
N ALA A 260 5.11 4.83 3.43
CA ALA A 260 5.58 5.06 2.07
C ALA A 260 6.90 4.33 1.79
N ALA A 261 7.89 4.43 2.67
CA ALA A 261 9.17 3.72 2.54
C ALA A 261 9.01 2.21 2.38
N ILE A 262 8.08 1.59 3.13
CA ILE A 262 7.79 0.16 3.02
C ILE A 262 7.14 -0.15 1.67
N CYS A 263 6.12 0.62 1.26
CA CYS A 263 5.37 0.37 0.03
C CYS A 263 6.22 0.60 -1.22
N ASP A 264 7.04 1.66 -1.25
CA ASP A 264 7.95 1.99 -2.33
C ASP A 264 8.98 0.88 -2.55
N VAL A 265 9.72 0.51 -1.51
CA VAL A 265 10.74 -0.55 -1.62
C VAL A 265 10.09 -1.88 -2.00
N TYR A 266 8.94 -2.22 -1.44
CA TYR A 266 8.24 -3.45 -1.80
C TYR A 266 7.85 -3.48 -3.28
N ASP A 267 7.27 -2.39 -3.82
CA ASP A 267 6.97 -2.30 -5.24
C ASP A 267 8.25 -2.37 -6.09
N ALA A 268 9.29 -1.65 -5.70
CA ALA A 268 10.55 -1.61 -6.43
C ALA A 268 11.22 -2.98 -6.60
N VAL A 269 11.11 -3.88 -5.61
CA VAL A 269 11.74 -5.22 -5.69
C VAL A 269 10.81 -6.29 -6.27
N THR A 270 9.48 -6.11 -6.23
CA THR A 270 8.50 -7.08 -6.72
C THR A 270 8.00 -6.78 -8.14
N SER A 271 8.28 -5.61 -8.69
CA SER A 271 7.92 -5.23 -10.06
C SER A 271 8.90 -5.78 -11.09
N VAL A 272 8.39 -6.11 -12.28
CA VAL A 272 9.20 -6.50 -13.43
C VAL A 272 10.07 -5.32 -13.86
N ARG A 273 11.37 -5.55 -14.00
CA ARG A 273 12.33 -4.58 -14.57
C ARG A 273 13.12 -5.23 -15.70
N PRO A 274 13.55 -4.51 -16.75
CA PRO A 274 14.19 -5.08 -17.92
C PRO A 274 15.43 -5.94 -17.62
N TYR A 275 16.10 -5.67 -16.50
CA TYR A 275 17.40 -6.27 -16.14
C TYR A 275 17.35 -7.19 -14.93
N LYS A 276 16.18 -7.40 -14.29
CA LYS A 276 16.06 -8.18 -13.05
C LYS A 276 14.73 -8.93 -13.00
N LYS A 277 14.79 -10.24 -12.70
CA LYS A 277 13.58 -10.99 -12.39
C LYS A 277 12.91 -10.39 -11.15
N PRO A 278 11.59 -10.18 -11.18
CA PRO A 278 10.85 -9.71 -10.02
C PRO A 278 10.96 -10.74 -8.89
N TRP A 279 11.08 -10.25 -7.68
CA TRP A 279 11.03 -11.13 -6.51
C TRP A 279 9.60 -11.55 -6.22
N THR A 280 9.43 -12.74 -5.64
CA THR A 280 8.14 -13.12 -5.07
C THR A 280 7.82 -12.20 -3.87
N ALA A 281 6.53 -12.13 -3.52
CA ALA A 281 6.13 -11.37 -2.33
C ALA A 281 6.88 -11.84 -1.06
N ASN A 282 7.03 -13.17 -0.92
CA ASN A 282 7.71 -13.78 0.22
C ASN A 282 9.20 -13.46 0.26
N ASP A 283 9.90 -13.52 -0.89
CA ASP A 283 11.32 -13.17 -0.96
C ASP A 283 11.55 -11.70 -0.63
N ALA A 284 10.71 -10.80 -1.18
CA ALA A 284 10.77 -9.38 -0.91
C ALA A 284 10.57 -9.08 0.59
N LEU A 285 9.52 -9.59 1.20
CA LEU A 285 9.23 -9.39 2.62
C LEU A 285 10.30 -9.99 3.51
N THR A 286 10.81 -11.18 3.18
CA THR A 286 11.90 -11.83 3.91
C THR A 286 13.18 -10.98 3.86
N TRP A 287 13.51 -10.46 2.69
CA TRP A 287 14.67 -9.58 2.52
C TRP A 287 14.51 -8.25 3.28
N MET A 288 13.32 -7.63 3.20
CA MET A 288 13.03 -6.38 3.92
C MET A 288 13.15 -6.56 5.43
N LEU A 289 12.63 -7.67 5.98
CA LEU A 289 12.69 -8.00 7.41
C LEU A 289 14.12 -8.25 7.93
N ARG A 290 15.07 -8.60 7.03
CA ARG A 290 16.49 -8.76 7.38
C ARG A 290 17.28 -7.46 7.30
N ARG A 291 16.67 -6.33 6.94
CA ARG A 291 17.32 -5.01 6.84
C ARG A 291 17.15 -4.26 8.17
N ASP A 292 17.97 -4.63 9.15
CA ASP A 292 17.97 -3.96 10.45
C ASP A 292 18.17 -2.45 10.28
N GLY A 293 17.37 -1.68 11.01
CA GLY A 293 17.41 -0.22 10.99
C GLY A 293 16.85 0.46 9.73
N HIS A 294 16.54 -0.26 8.66
CA HIS A 294 15.99 0.39 7.46
C HIS A 294 14.51 0.78 7.66
N PHE A 295 13.67 -0.16 8.06
CA PHE A 295 12.23 0.01 8.20
C PHE A 295 11.79 -0.02 9.65
N ASP A 296 10.61 0.57 9.93
CA ASP A 296 9.87 0.26 11.15
C ASP A 296 9.47 -1.22 11.15
N THR A 297 10.14 -2.01 11.94
CA THR A 297 9.97 -3.48 11.97
C THR A 297 8.56 -3.90 12.36
N GLN A 298 7.90 -3.17 13.26
CA GLN A 298 6.53 -3.49 13.68
C GLN A 298 5.53 -3.18 12.54
N LEU A 299 5.74 -2.06 11.88
CA LEU A 299 4.93 -1.66 10.74
C LEU A 299 5.13 -2.63 9.56
N LEU A 300 6.38 -3.02 9.28
CA LEU A 300 6.70 -3.98 8.22
C LEU A 300 6.08 -5.37 8.48
N LYS A 301 6.05 -5.85 9.72
CA LYS A 301 5.35 -7.09 10.07
C LYS A 301 3.84 -7.00 9.79
N LYS A 302 3.21 -5.87 10.11
CA LYS A 302 1.79 -5.62 9.77
C LYS A 302 1.57 -5.57 8.25
N PHE A 303 2.49 -4.94 7.51
CA PHE A 303 2.45 -4.90 6.06
C PHE A 303 2.56 -6.32 5.46
N ALA A 304 3.46 -7.16 5.96
CA ALA A 304 3.59 -8.55 5.53
C ALA A 304 2.29 -9.35 5.72
N LEU A 305 1.60 -9.15 6.85
CA LEU A 305 0.29 -9.75 7.09
C LEU A 305 -0.78 -9.20 6.13
N CYS A 306 -0.77 -7.89 5.88
CA CYS A 306 -1.66 -7.25 4.91
C CYS A 306 -1.51 -7.85 3.51
N ILE A 307 -0.29 -7.95 3.01
CA ILE A 307 0.01 -8.53 1.69
C ILE A 307 -0.39 -10.01 1.64
N SER A 308 -0.07 -10.79 2.68
CA SER A 308 -0.44 -12.21 2.75
C SER A 308 -1.95 -12.44 2.75
N ALA A 309 -2.72 -11.51 3.32
CA ALA A 309 -4.18 -11.56 3.30
C ALA A 309 -4.79 -11.12 1.95
N SER A 310 -4.04 -10.39 1.14
CA SER A 310 -4.49 -9.78 -0.12
C SER A 310 -4.12 -10.58 -1.36
N LEU A 311 -3.12 -11.47 -1.28
CA LEU A 311 -2.69 -12.30 -2.40
C LEU A 311 -3.28 -13.71 -2.31
N PRO A 312 -3.66 -14.34 -3.44
CA PRO A 312 -4.01 -15.75 -3.45
C PRO A 312 -2.79 -16.56 -3.01
N ARG A 313 -3.03 -17.61 -2.21
CA ARG A 313 -1.96 -18.52 -1.82
C ARG A 313 -1.58 -19.40 -3.00
N SER A 314 -0.32 -19.39 -3.37
CA SER A 314 0.30 -20.35 -4.29
C SER A 314 0.43 -21.71 -3.60
#